data_5d9f10d5ba979fa7e275e8ad2f153935
#
_entry.id   5d9f10d5ba979fa7e275e8ad2f153935
#
_cell.length_a   1.000
_cell.length_b   1.000
_cell.length_c   1.000
_cell.angle_alpha   90.00
_cell.angle_beta   90.00
_cell.angle_gamma   90.00
#
_symmetry.space_group_name_H-M   'P 1'
#
loop_
_entity.id
_entity.type
_entity.pdbx_description
1 polymer ?
#
loop_
_entity_poly.entity_id
_entity_poly.type
_entity_poly.pdbx_seq_one_letter_code
_entity_poly.pdbx_strand_id
1 'polypeptide(L)'
;MLRFVTFVDGSNLDGVLKHLNLRVDDYGAFYRQVFEQSVQYWGRTFADGAQWPTAQHSRIYWYVVGKMDEWDLSDPKAEARLRTRFEMNPRLRDAYIEDASRRFPDAPLDRRIEEAWNLCFSETREWYESKRRALERKKRFYHGVQAATDFVEIRQEGHWKVDLLHHTVNEKGLDTSLAVDMVALQETYDIALLISGDADGIASSPSIDTRQGPAQPSCK
;
A
#
# COMPACT_ATOMS: atom_id res chain seq x y z
N MET A 1 -0.99 10.62 31.08
CA MET A 1 -0.05 9.99 30.12
C MET A 1 -0.71 10.01 28.77
N LEU A 2 -0.08 10.60 27.74
CA LEU A 2 -0.64 10.67 26.37
C LEU A 2 -0.34 9.38 25.61
N ARG A 3 -1.36 8.78 25.03
CA ARG A 3 -1.26 7.57 24.20
C ARG A 3 -1.11 7.97 22.74
N PHE A 4 0.01 7.60 22.16
CA PHE A 4 0.29 7.78 20.75
C PHE A 4 0.04 6.47 19.99
N VAL A 5 -0.66 6.55 18.89
CA VAL A 5 -0.81 5.45 17.92
C VAL A 5 -0.30 5.93 16.57
N THR A 6 0.44 5.06 15.88
CA THR A 6 0.94 5.35 14.54
C THR A 6 0.16 4.55 13.51
N PHE A 7 -0.36 5.22 12.50
CA PHE A 7 -0.99 4.65 11.33
C PHE A 7 -0.04 4.78 10.14
N VAL A 8 0.28 3.68 9.50
CA VAL A 8 1.30 3.65 8.43
C VAL A 8 0.67 3.16 7.14
N ASP A 9 0.69 3.99 6.12
CA ASP A 9 0.47 3.54 4.75
C ASP A 9 1.74 2.84 4.26
N GLY A 10 1.68 1.50 4.17
CA GLY A 10 2.85 0.69 3.86
C GLY A 10 3.33 0.85 2.42
N SER A 11 2.44 1.12 1.48
CA SER A 11 2.83 1.32 0.09
C SER A 11 3.56 2.65 -0.09
N ASN A 12 3.07 3.69 0.56
CA ASN A 12 3.74 4.99 0.57
C ASN A 12 5.09 4.93 1.29
N LEU A 13 5.15 4.28 2.46
CA LEU A 13 6.42 4.11 3.18
C LEU A 13 7.45 3.35 2.33
N ASP A 14 7.07 2.21 1.74
CA ASP A 14 7.94 1.43 0.84
C ASP A 14 8.41 2.28 -0.35
N GLY A 15 7.53 3.10 -0.91
CA GLY A 15 7.83 4.02 -2.01
C GLY A 15 8.87 5.08 -1.63
N VAL A 16 8.67 5.74 -0.48
CA VAL A 16 9.58 6.77 0.04
C VAL A 16 10.95 6.19 0.37
N LEU A 17 11.01 5.08 1.10
CA LEU A 17 12.27 4.41 1.43
C LEU A 17 13.05 4.04 0.18
N LYS A 18 12.38 3.49 -0.83
CA LYS A 18 12.99 3.16 -2.11
C LYS A 18 13.48 4.39 -2.87
N HIS A 19 12.68 5.46 -2.92
CA HIS A 19 13.05 6.71 -3.59
C HIS A 19 14.29 7.35 -2.96
N LEU A 20 14.37 7.33 -1.63
CA LEU A 20 15.50 7.88 -0.86
C LEU A 20 16.69 6.90 -0.80
N ASN A 21 16.59 5.71 -1.39
CA ASN A 21 17.57 4.62 -1.28
C ASN A 21 17.91 4.29 0.19
N LEU A 22 16.91 4.32 1.05
CA LEU A 22 17.03 3.99 2.47
C LEU A 22 16.62 2.54 2.72
N ARG A 23 17.34 1.91 3.63
CA ARG A 23 17.02 0.57 4.13
C ARG A 23 16.82 0.64 5.64
N VAL A 24 15.73 0.04 6.08
CA VAL A 24 15.43 -0.13 7.51
C VAL A 24 15.76 -1.57 7.88
N ASP A 25 16.75 -1.75 8.72
CA ASP A 25 17.17 -3.09 9.20
C ASP A 25 16.43 -3.48 10.50
N ASP A 26 16.05 -2.49 11.32
CA ASP A 26 15.28 -2.66 12.57
C ASP A 26 14.08 -1.71 12.58
N TYR A 27 12.89 -2.24 12.28
CA TYR A 27 11.66 -1.47 12.30
C TYR A 27 11.23 -1.05 13.70
N GLY A 28 11.61 -1.79 14.74
CA GLY A 28 11.35 -1.41 16.12
C GLY A 28 12.13 -0.15 16.50
N ALA A 29 13.41 -0.10 16.15
CA ALA A 29 14.25 1.09 16.37
C ALA A 29 13.77 2.27 15.51
N PHE A 30 13.45 2.02 14.23
CA PHE A 30 12.92 3.04 13.32
C PHE A 30 11.68 3.72 13.89
N TYR A 31 10.68 2.96 14.29
CA TYR A 31 9.44 3.54 14.82
C TYR A 31 9.60 4.16 16.20
N ARG A 32 10.52 3.70 17.04
CA ARG A 32 10.88 4.40 18.29
C ARG A 32 11.43 5.79 18.00
N GLN A 33 12.34 5.90 17.04
CA GLN A 33 12.89 7.19 16.63
C GLN A 33 11.83 8.12 16.06
N VAL A 34 10.93 7.61 15.20
CA VAL A 34 9.79 8.39 14.68
C VAL A 34 8.91 8.90 15.82
N PHE A 35 8.60 8.04 16.78
CA PHE A 35 7.81 8.41 17.95
C PHE A 35 8.51 9.51 18.80
N GLU A 36 9.79 9.34 19.15
CA GLU A 36 10.54 10.29 19.95
C GLU A 36 10.61 11.68 19.28
N GLN A 37 10.88 11.72 17.99
CA GLN A 37 10.87 12.96 17.21
C GLN A 37 9.48 13.60 17.15
N SER A 38 8.45 12.81 16.97
CA SER A 38 7.06 13.29 16.92
C SER A 38 6.62 13.86 18.26
N VAL A 39 6.98 13.21 19.37
CA VAL A 39 6.73 13.71 20.73
C VAL A 39 7.45 15.04 20.94
N GLN A 40 8.72 15.15 20.57
CA GLN A 40 9.48 16.40 20.68
C GLN A 40 8.86 17.54 19.82
N TYR A 41 8.48 17.22 18.59
CA TYR A 41 7.82 18.17 17.69
C TYR A 41 6.49 18.65 18.25
N TRP A 42 5.64 17.71 18.65
CA TRP A 42 4.32 18.00 19.22
C TRP A 42 4.44 18.95 20.41
N GLY A 43 5.37 18.72 21.30
CA GLY A 43 5.58 19.52 22.43
C GLY A 43 6.07 20.93 22.18
N ARG A 44 7.02 21.06 21.29
CA ARG A 44 7.49 22.40 20.90
C ARG A 44 6.37 23.23 20.27
N THR A 45 5.43 22.54 19.61
CA THR A 45 4.37 23.21 18.83
C THR A 45 3.12 23.48 19.66
N PHE A 46 2.75 22.61 20.59
CA PHE A 46 1.44 22.65 21.23
C PHE A 46 1.48 22.76 22.77
N ALA A 47 2.61 22.56 23.40
CA ALA A 47 2.66 22.48 24.85
C ALA A 47 3.03 23.81 25.57
N ASP A 48 3.15 24.92 24.91
CA ASP A 48 3.35 26.30 25.45
C ASP A 48 4.24 26.37 26.72
N GLY A 49 5.32 25.58 26.79
CA GLY A 49 6.21 25.52 27.95
C GLY A 49 5.67 24.84 29.21
N ALA A 50 4.47 24.24 29.13
CA ALA A 50 3.92 23.44 30.23
C ALA A 50 4.73 22.14 30.39
N GLN A 51 4.75 21.62 31.63
CA GLN A 51 5.40 20.36 31.93
C GLN A 51 4.79 19.23 31.07
N TRP A 52 5.60 18.55 30.27
CA TRP A 52 5.17 17.53 29.33
C TRP A 52 4.47 16.39 30.05
N PRO A 53 3.24 16.03 29.63
CA PRO A 53 2.69 14.77 30.09
C PRO A 53 3.55 13.63 29.55
N THR A 54 3.74 12.60 30.35
CA THR A 54 4.42 11.38 29.92
C THR A 54 3.73 10.85 28.67
N ALA A 55 4.47 10.58 27.61
CA ALA A 55 3.96 10.03 26.37
C ALA A 55 4.30 8.54 26.26
N GLN A 56 3.39 7.77 25.71
CA GLN A 56 3.56 6.34 25.46
C GLN A 56 3.19 6.04 24.02
N HIS A 57 4.07 5.32 23.31
CA HIS A 57 3.76 4.71 22.02
C HIS A 57 2.99 3.41 22.26
N SER A 58 1.69 3.42 22.00
CA SER A 58 0.80 2.31 22.35
C SER A 58 0.76 1.22 21.28
N ARG A 59 0.68 1.61 20.01
CA ARG A 59 0.53 0.68 18.88
C ARG A 59 0.93 1.33 17.57
N ILE A 60 1.38 0.50 16.63
CA ILE A 60 1.55 0.84 15.22
C ILE A 60 0.63 -0.06 14.41
N TYR A 61 -0.26 0.54 13.63
CA TYR A 61 -1.07 -0.14 12.64
C TYR A 61 -0.45 0.10 11.26
N TRP A 62 0.07 -0.96 10.65
CA TRP A 62 0.73 -0.89 9.36
C TRP A 62 -0.13 -1.55 8.29
N TYR A 63 -0.71 -0.70 7.42
CA TYR A 63 -1.62 -1.13 6.36
C TYR A 63 -0.85 -1.54 5.13
N VAL A 64 -1.12 -2.74 4.64
CA VAL A 64 -0.38 -3.34 3.52
C VAL A 64 -1.33 -4.11 2.60
N VAL A 65 -0.90 -4.32 1.37
CA VAL A 65 -1.62 -5.18 0.44
C VAL A 65 -1.51 -6.63 0.90
N GLY A 66 -2.67 -7.26 1.12
CA GLY A 66 -2.78 -8.65 1.56
C GLY A 66 -3.27 -9.61 0.48
N LYS A 67 -3.89 -9.12 -0.60
CA LYS A 67 -4.49 -9.95 -1.66
C LYS A 67 -4.38 -9.29 -3.03
N MET A 68 -4.60 -10.06 -4.07
CA MET A 68 -4.70 -9.58 -5.46
C MET A 68 -5.81 -10.33 -6.18
N ASP A 69 -6.27 -9.80 -7.31
CA ASP A 69 -7.22 -10.51 -8.17
C ASP A 69 -6.65 -11.88 -8.55
N GLU A 70 -7.46 -12.91 -8.34
CA GLU A 70 -7.09 -14.28 -8.67
C GLU A 70 -7.52 -14.62 -10.10
N TRP A 71 -6.57 -15.08 -10.90
CA TRP A 71 -6.78 -15.54 -12.25
C TRP A 71 -6.20 -16.93 -12.41
N ASP A 72 -7.03 -17.87 -12.83
CA ASP A 72 -6.54 -19.16 -13.30
C ASP A 72 -6.26 -19.08 -14.81
N LEU A 73 -5.00 -18.76 -15.14
CA LEU A 73 -4.55 -18.65 -16.52
C LEU A 73 -4.29 -20.04 -17.19
N SER A 74 -4.59 -21.13 -16.49
CA SER A 74 -4.65 -22.47 -17.07
C SER A 74 -6.08 -22.85 -17.52
N ASP A 75 -7.09 -22.10 -17.07
CA ASP A 75 -8.47 -22.30 -17.52
C ASP A 75 -8.66 -21.77 -18.96
N PRO A 76 -9.05 -22.61 -19.92
CA PRO A 76 -9.32 -22.20 -21.30
C PRO A 76 -10.36 -21.08 -21.42
N LYS A 77 -11.28 -20.96 -20.45
CA LYS A 77 -12.28 -19.89 -20.44
C LYS A 77 -11.65 -18.54 -20.09
N ALA A 78 -10.69 -18.52 -19.18
CA ALA A 78 -9.95 -17.31 -18.84
C ALA A 78 -9.12 -16.86 -20.04
N GLU A 79 -8.41 -17.78 -20.68
CA GLU A 79 -7.66 -17.53 -21.91
C GLU A 79 -8.55 -16.96 -23.02
N ALA A 80 -9.69 -17.60 -23.32
CA ALA A 80 -10.61 -17.13 -24.34
C ALA A 80 -11.14 -15.70 -24.08
N ARG A 81 -11.44 -15.37 -22.81
CA ARG A 81 -11.84 -14.00 -22.41
C ARG A 81 -10.73 -12.98 -22.64
N LEU A 82 -9.50 -13.33 -22.30
CA LEU A 82 -8.35 -12.45 -22.53
C LEU A 82 -8.08 -12.27 -24.01
N ARG A 83 -8.19 -13.34 -24.82
CA ARG A 83 -8.04 -13.28 -26.27
C ARG A 83 -9.07 -12.35 -26.89
N THR A 84 -10.35 -12.46 -26.52
CA THR A 84 -11.39 -11.53 -26.97
C THR A 84 -11.04 -10.08 -26.65
N ARG A 85 -10.56 -9.80 -25.42
CA ARG A 85 -10.14 -8.45 -25.03
C ARG A 85 -8.90 -7.96 -25.78
N PHE A 86 -7.97 -8.85 -26.09
CA PHE A 86 -6.79 -8.55 -26.93
C PHE A 86 -7.22 -8.19 -28.35
N GLU A 87 -8.11 -8.95 -28.96
CA GLU A 87 -8.64 -8.70 -30.30
C GLU A 87 -9.40 -7.37 -30.40
N MET A 88 -10.12 -7.00 -29.31
CA MET A 88 -10.84 -5.73 -29.20
C MET A 88 -9.94 -4.52 -28.88
N ASN A 89 -8.64 -4.72 -28.64
CA ASN A 89 -7.69 -3.64 -28.38
C ASN A 89 -6.71 -3.49 -29.56
N PRO A 90 -7.03 -2.67 -30.58
CA PRO A 90 -6.19 -2.55 -31.78
C PRO A 90 -4.77 -2.15 -31.49
N ARG A 91 -4.54 -1.22 -30.55
CA ARG A 91 -3.18 -0.74 -30.22
C ARG A 91 -2.30 -1.85 -29.66
N LEU A 92 -2.84 -2.62 -28.73
CA LEU A 92 -2.13 -3.75 -28.13
C LEU A 92 -1.88 -4.84 -29.16
N ARG A 93 -2.94 -5.24 -29.89
CA ARG A 93 -2.88 -6.28 -30.91
C ARG A 93 -1.84 -5.93 -32.01
N ASP A 94 -1.90 -4.71 -32.54
CA ASP A 94 -1.03 -4.30 -33.64
C ASP A 94 0.44 -4.25 -33.20
N ALA A 95 0.73 -3.85 -31.94
CA ALA A 95 2.08 -3.91 -31.38
C ALA A 95 2.63 -5.36 -31.33
N TYR A 96 1.81 -6.31 -30.89
CA TYR A 96 2.23 -7.72 -30.87
C TYR A 96 2.30 -8.34 -32.26
N ILE A 97 1.43 -7.94 -33.23
CA ILE A 97 1.53 -8.37 -34.63
C ILE A 97 2.83 -7.84 -35.26
N GLU A 98 3.24 -6.63 -34.94
CA GLU A 98 4.52 -6.08 -35.41
C GLU A 98 5.71 -6.91 -34.85
N ASP A 99 5.69 -7.26 -33.57
CA ASP A 99 6.71 -8.11 -32.96
C ASP A 99 6.72 -9.53 -33.56
N ALA A 100 5.55 -10.15 -33.74
CA ALA A 100 5.42 -11.42 -34.41
C ALA A 100 5.92 -11.36 -35.87
N SER A 101 5.67 -10.26 -36.57
CA SER A 101 6.14 -10.07 -37.96
C SER A 101 7.67 -9.95 -38.06
N ARG A 102 8.32 -9.36 -37.05
CA ARG A 102 9.77 -9.35 -36.95
C ARG A 102 10.40 -10.72 -36.71
N ARG A 103 9.72 -11.53 -35.90
CA ARG A 103 10.17 -12.91 -35.58
C ARG A 103 9.88 -13.92 -36.68
N PHE A 104 8.77 -13.73 -37.39
CA PHE A 104 8.28 -14.63 -38.43
C PHE A 104 7.95 -13.88 -39.74
N PRO A 105 8.95 -13.31 -40.43
CA PRO A 105 8.74 -12.41 -41.60
C PRO A 105 8.05 -13.09 -42.77
N ASP A 106 8.26 -14.40 -42.94
CA ASP A 106 7.70 -15.16 -44.08
C ASP A 106 6.37 -15.81 -43.74
N ALA A 107 5.85 -15.65 -42.51
CA ALA A 107 4.59 -16.26 -42.12
C ALA A 107 3.39 -15.49 -42.72
N PRO A 108 2.31 -16.19 -43.14
CA PRO A 108 1.08 -15.53 -43.55
C PRO A 108 0.45 -14.76 -42.37
N LEU A 109 -0.40 -13.77 -42.70
CA LEU A 109 -0.98 -12.85 -41.70
C LEU A 109 -1.71 -13.59 -40.57
N ASP A 110 -2.53 -14.60 -40.89
CA ASP A 110 -3.29 -15.36 -39.88
C ASP A 110 -2.34 -16.03 -38.86
N ARG A 111 -1.23 -16.59 -39.34
CA ARG A 111 -0.22 -17.16 -38.45
C ARG A 111 0.46 -16.10 -37.59
N ARG A 112 0.75 -14.91 -38.15
CA ARG A 112 1.31 -13.82 -37.38
C ARG A 112 0.37 -13.32 -36.27
N ILE A 113 -0.93 -13.30 -36.55
CA ILE A 113 -1.97 -12.95 -35.55
C ILE A 113 -1.99 -13.99 -34.42
N GLU A 114 -1.94 -15.29 -34.77
CA GLU A 114 -1.89 -16.35 -33.75
C GLU A 114 -0.61 -16.28 -32.91
N GLU A 115 0.54 -16.07 -33.53
CA GLU A 115 1.81 -15.90 -32.80
C GLU A 115 1.84 -14.64 -31.95
N ALA A 116 1.19 -13.55 -32.40
CA ALA A 116 1.02 -12.33 -31.60
C ALA A 116 0.21 -12.60 -30.32
N TRP A 117 -0.86 -13.37 -30.42
CA TRP A 117 -1.61 -13.80 -29.25
C TRP A 117 -0.77 -14.68 -28.31
N ASN A 118 -0.08 -15.68 -28.84
CA ASN A 118 0.77 -16.58 -28.07
C ASN A 118 1.86 -15.82 -27.30
N LEU A 119 2.50 -14.82 -27.93
CA LEU A 119 3.46 -13.95 -27.29
C LEU A 119 2.83 -13.14 -26.16
N CYS A 120 1.72 -12.44 -26.44
CA CYS A 120 1.00 -11.63 -25.44
C CYS A 120 0.58 -12.50 -24.24
N PHE A 121 0.01 -13.67 -24.48
CA PHE A 121 -0.48 -14.54 -23.42
C PHE A 121 0.66 -15.14 -22.57
N SER A 122 1.77 -15.52 -23.21
CA SER A 122 2.96 -16.00 -22.50
C SER A 122 3.54 -14.93 -21.57
N GLU A 123 3.74 -13.71 -22.08
CA GLU A 123 4.22 -12.58 -21.30
C GLU A 123 3.26 -12.21 -20.16
N THR A 124 1.95 -12.26 -20.43
CA THR A 124 0.91 -12.03 -19.41
C THR A 124 1.01 -13.05 -18.28
N ARG A 125 1.19 -14.34 -18.59
CA ARG A 125 1.36 -15.39 -17.58
C ARG A 125 2.61 -15.19 -16.73
N GLU A 126 3.74 -14.92 -17.36
CA GLU A 126 5.01 -14.69 -16.67
C GLU A 126 4.94 -13.47 -15.75
N TRP A 127 4.34 -12.38 -16.25
CA TRP A 127 4.15 -11.16 -15.49
C TRP A 127 3.23 -11.40 -14.28
N TYR A 128 2.09 -12.06 -14.47
CA TYR A 128 1.14 -12.36 -13.39
C TYR A 128 1.77 -13.23 -12.30
N GLU A 129 2.48 -14.29 -12.69
CA GLU A 129 3.20 -15.15 -11.73
C GLU A 129 4.32 -14.39 -11.01
N SER A 130 4.98 -13.45 -11.67
CA SER A 130 5.96 -12.57 -11.04
C SER A 130 5.31 -11.69 -9.95
N LYS A 131 4.11 -11.14 -10.22
CA LYS A 131 3.35 -10.34 -9.24
C LYS A 131 2.86 -11.17 -8.07
N ARG A 132 2.35 -12.38 -8.33
CA ARG A 132 1.98 -13.33 -7.27
C ARG A 132 3.15 -13.62 -6.33
N ARG A 133 4.31 -13.98 -6.90
CA ARG A 133 5.53 -14.20 -6.10
C ARG A 133 5.99 -12.95 -5.35
N ALA A 134 5.82 -11.77 -5.93
CA ALA A 134 6.15 -10.51 -5.26
C ALA A 134 5.26 -10.26 -4.04
N LEU A 135 3.94 -10.48 -4.17
CA LEU A 135 2.99 -10.36 -3.06
C LEU A 135 3.33 -11.34 -1.93
N GLU A 136 3.62 -12.59 -2.25
CA GLU A 136 3.98 -13.60 -1.24
C GLU A 136 5.32 -13.27 -0.53
N ARG A 137 6.28 -12.67 -1.25
CA ARG A 137 7.51 -12.17 -0.59
C ARG A 137 7.21 -11.01 0.36
N LYS A 138 6.33 -10.08 -0.03
CA LYS A 138 5.90 -8.97 0.83
C LYS A 138 5.20 -9.49 2.10
N LYS A 139 4.28 -10.43 1.98
CA LYS A 139 3.59 -11.05 3.13
C LYS A 139 4.59 -11.65 4.11
N ARG A 140 5.55 -12.44 3.62
CA ARG A 140 6.60 -13.02 4.49
C ARG A 140 7.44 -11.97 5.19
N PHE A 141 7.79 -10.90 4.49
CA PHE A 141 8.52 -9.78 5.08
C PHE A 141 7.72 -9.13 6.22
N TYR A 142 6.45 -8.81 6.00
CA TYR A 142 5.59 -8.20 7.03
C TYR A 142 5.36 -9.12 8.23
N HIS A 143 5.20 -10.42 8.00
CA HIS A 143 5.17 -11.39 9.11
C HIS A 143 6.47 -11.39 9.92
N GLY A 144 7.61 -11.26 9.27
CA GLY A 144 8.90 -11.13 9.95
C GLY A 144 8.98 -9.88 10.82
N VAL A 145 8.54 -8.73 10.30
CA VAL A 145 8.50 -7.47 11.07
C VAL A 145 7.56 -7.61 12.28
N GLN A 146 6.37 -8.13 12.09
CA GLN A 146 5.40 -8.32 13.19
C GLN A 146 5.93 -9.28 14.26
N ALA A 147 6.61 -10.36 13.85
CA ALA A 147 7.19 -11.31 14.79
C ALA A 147 8.38 -10.73 15.58
N ALA A 148 9.09 -9.76 15.00
CA ALA A 148 10.24 -9.10 15.64
C ALA A 148 9.86 -7.88 16.50
N THR A 149 8.59 -7.46 16.49
CA THR A 149 8.18 -6.16 17.07
C THR A 149 6.81 -6.23 17.71
N ASP A 150 6.72 -6.34 19.02
CA ASP A 150 5.47 -6.60 19.78
C ASP A 150 4.38 -5.54 19.61
N PHE A 151 4.72 -4.31 19.26
CA PHE A 151 3.78 -3.19 19.14
C PHE A 151 3.39 -2.85 17.70
N VAL A 152 3.87 -3.62 16.72
CA VAL A 152 3.46 -3.49 15.31
C VAL A 152 2.37 -4.50 14.97
N GLU A 153 1.26 -4.02 14.45
CA GLU A 153 0.17 -4.83 13.94
C GLU A 153 0.04 -4.63 12.43
N ILE A 154 0.22 -5.69 11.67
CA ILE A 154 0.10 -5.66 10.21
C ILE A 154 -1.37 -5.85 9.81
N ARG A 155 -1.93 -4.86 9.13
CA ARG A 155 -3.29 -4.84 8.57
C ARG A 155 -3.23 -5.15 7.08
N GLN A 156 -3.55 -6.38 6.69
CA GLN A 156 -3.52 -6.85 5.29
C GLN A 156 -4.84 -6.54 4.57
N GLU A 157 -5.21 -5.25 4.51
CA GLU A 157 -6.50 -4.79 4.01
C GLU A 157 -6.48 -4.40 2.53
N GLY A 158 -5.29 -4.06 2.00
CA GLY A 158 -5.15 -3.66 0.61
C GLY A 158 -5.35 -4.79 -0.38
N HIS A 159 -5.84 -4.44 -1.56
CA HIS A 159 -6.09 -5.34 -2.68
C HIS A 159 -5.41 -4.83 -3.95
N TRP A 160 -4.66 -5.67 -4.64
CA TRP A 160 -4.15 -5.40 -5.98
C TRP A 160 -5.18 -5.79 -7.03
N LYS A 161 -5.80 -4.79 -7.63
CA LYS A 161 -6.60 -4.98 -8.83
C LYS A 161 -5.69 -5.09 -10.04
N VAL A 162 -5.82 -6.20 -10.78
CA VAL A 162 -4.88 -6.56 -11.85
C VAL A 162 -5.50 -6.32 -13.23
N ASP A 163 -4.81 -5.56 -14.08
CA ASP A 163 -5.06 -5.56 -15.51
C ASP A 163 -3.99 -6.41 -16.20
N LEU A 164 -4.40 -7.60 -16.61
CA LEU A 164 -3.51 -8.61 -17.17
C LEU A 164 -2.90 -8.20 -18.50
N LEU A 165 -3.70 -7.60 -19.40
CA LEU A 165 -3.24 -7.26 -20.75
C LEU A 165 -2.35 -6.02 -20.79
N HIS A 166 -2.56 -5.08 -19.86
CA HIS A 166 -1.72 -3.89 -19.75
C HIS A 166 -0.57 -4.04 -18.74
N HIS A 167 -0.45 -5.21 -18.13
CA HIS A 167 0.57 -5.51 -17.11
C HIS A 167 0.62 -4.47 -15.98
N THR A 168 -0.55 -3.98 -15.54
CA THR A 168 -0.66 -2.99 -14.48
C THR A 168 -1.33 -3.53 -13.23
N VAL A 169 -0.96 -2.95 -12.09
CA VAL A 169 -1.55 -3.24 -10.79
C VAL A 169 -2.02 -1.93 -10.19
N ASN A 170 -3.28 -1.87 -9.80
CA ASN A 170 -3.85 -0.74 -9.08
C ASN A 170 -4.15 -1.18 -7.64
N GLU A 171 -3.57 -0.49 -6.70
CA GLU A 171 -3.86 -0.71 -5.29
C GLU A 171 -5.19 -0.09 -4.91
N LYS A 172 -5.95 -0.81 -4.09
CA LYS A 172 -7.27 -0.39 -3.62
C LYS A 172 -7.46 -0.72 -2.15
N GLY A 173 -8.15 0.15 -1.44
CA GLY A 173 -8.69 -0.10 -0.13
C GLY A 173 -7.78 0.23 1.06
N LEU A 174 -6.49 0.51 0.87
CA LEU A 174 -5.59 0.86 1.97
C LEU A 174 -6.00 2.15 2.66
N ASP A 175 -6.13 3.25 1.90
CA ASP A 175 -6.49 4.56 2.43
C ASP A 175 -7.83 4.53 3.15
N THR A 176 -8.81 3.84 2.54
CA THR A 176 -10.14 3.69 3.15
C THR A 176 -10.07 2.92 4.46
N SER A 177 -9.37 1.79 4.52
CA SER A 177 -9.24 0.99 5.73
C SER A 177 -8.49 1.74 6.82
N LEU A 178 -7.41 2.44 6.45
CA LEU A 178 -6.65 3.28 7.36
C LEU A 178 -7.52 4.40 7.95
N ALA A 179 -8.26 5.13 7.11
CA ALA A 179 -9.14 6.21 7.55
C ALA A 179 -10.28 5.71 8.46
N VAL A 180 -10.88 4.57 8.12
CA VAL A 180 -11.94 3.94 8.94
C VAL A 180 -11.38 3.55 10.31
N ASP A 181 -10.21 2.93 10.37
CA ASP A 181 -9.60 2.51 11.63
C ASP A 181 -9.16 3.72 12.48
N MET A 182 -8.67 4.80 11.87
CA MET A 182 -8.38 6.04 12.60
C MET A 182 -9.61 6.55 13.35
N VAL A 183 -10.79 6.50 12.75
CA VAL A 183 -12.04 6.90 13.40
C VAL A 183 -12.52 5.86 14.39
N ALA A 184 -12.50 4.57 14.01
CA ALA A 184 -13.02 3.49 14.86
C ALA A 184 -12.21 3.31 16.15
N LEU A 185 -10.91 3.58 16.11
CA LEU A 185 -9.98 3.41 17.22
C LEU A 185 -9.73 4.70 18.03
N GLN A 186 -10.45 5.79 17.75
CA GLN A 186 -10.22 7.10 18.38
C GLN A 186 -10.21 7.08 19.92
N GLU A 187 -10.96 6.17 20.56
CA GLU A 187 -10.99 6.03 22.02
C GLU A 187 -9.73 5.35 22.59
N THR A 188 -8.87 4.77 21.72
CA THR A 188 -7.67 4.05 22.14
C THR A 188 -6.42 4.91 22.18
N TYR A 189 -6.46 6.12 21.62
CA TYR A 189 -5.32 7.04 21.55
C TYR A 189 -5.75 8.49 21.82
N ASP A 190 -4.78 9.30 22.21
CA ASP A 190 -4.95 10.74 22.40
C ASP A 190 -4.32 11.50 21.21
N ILE A 191 -3.30 10.91 20.57
CA ILE A 191 -2.60 11.49 19.40
C ILE A 191 -2.37 10.38 18.37
N ALA A 192 -2.79 10.67 17.13
CA ALA A 192 -2.50 9.84 15.96
C ALA A 192 -1.30 10.40 15.19
N LEU A 193 -0.35 9.53 14.87
CA LEU A 193 0.73 9.82 13.93
C LEU A 193 0.40 9.13 12.61
N LEU A 194 0.26 9.89 11.53
CA LEU A 194 0.04 9.35 10.20
C LEU A 194 1.34 9.39 9.39
N ILE A 195 1.78 8.23 8.91
CA ILE A 195 2.89 8.08 7.97
C ILE A 195 2.29 7.72 6.62
N SER A 196 2.13 8.72 5.77
CA SER A 196 1.64 8.59 4.40
C SER A 196 2.37 9.58 3.49
N GLY A 197 2.53 9.23 2.22
CA GLY A 197 3.02 10.15 1.18
C GLY A 197 1.88 10.83 0.42
N ASP A 198 0.63 10.52 0.74
CA ASP A 198 -0.55 11.05 0.08
C ASP A 198 -1.22 12.14 0.94
N ALA A 199 -1.50 13.29 0.32
CA ALA A 199 -2.18 14.41 0.98
C ALA A 199 -3.66 14.13 1.28
N ASP A 200 -4.28 13.16 0.58
CA ASP A 200 -5.69 12.79 0.76
C ASP A 200 -5.97 12.24 2.17
N GLY A 201 -4.97 11.63 2.80
CA GLY A 201 -5.04 11.17 4.20
C GLY A 201 -5.24 12.29 5.22
N ILE A 202 -4.88 13.55 4.89
CA ILE A 202 -5.02 14.68 5.80
C ILE A 202 -6.52 15.02 6.05
N ALA A 203 -7.36 14.85 5.04
CA ALA A 203 -8.80 15.10 5.14
C ALA A 203 -9.53 14.12 6.07
N SER A 204 -8.95 12.94 6.29
CA SER A 204 -9.51 11.89 7.14
C SER A 204 -9.09 12.02 8.62
N SER A 205 -8.14 12.91 8.91
CA SER A 205 -7.70 13.15 10.29
C SER A 205 -8.83 13.85 11.06
N PRO A 206 -9.27 13.32 12.23
CA PRO A 206 -10.21 14.02 13.06
C PRO A 206 -9.65 15.42 13.35
N SER A 207 -10.45 16.45 13.08
CA SER A 207 -10.07 17.83 13.38
C SER A 207 -9.78 17.92 14.88
N ILE A 208 -8.53 18.21 15.23
CA ILE A 208 -8.19 18.52 16.62
C ILE A 208 -8.93 19.81 16.94
N ASP A 209 -10.04 19.73 17.67
CA ASP A 209 -10.70 20.91 18.19
C ASP A 209 -9.83 21.48 19.33
N THR A 210 -8.95 22.38 18.95
CA THR A 210 -8.06 23.13 19.88
C THR A 210 -8.83 24.08 20.78
N ARG A 211 -10.18 24.09 20.76
CA ARG A 211 -11.04 25.01 21.53
C ARG A 211 -11.47 24.51 22.90
N GLN A 212 -11.15 23.28 23.30
CA GLN A 212 -11.33 22.85 24.68
C GLN A 212 -10.08 23.17 25.51
N GLY A 213 -9.87 24.47 25.76
CA GLY A 213 -9.03 24.87 26.85
C GLY A 213 -9.59 24.32 28.17
N PRO A 214 -8.71 24.03 29.16
CA PRO A 214 -9.14 23.44 30.43
C PRO A 214 -10.23 24.31 31.06
N ALA A 215 -11.38 23.70 31.39
CA ALA A 215 -12.45 24.35 32.10
C ALA A 215 -11.87 25.04 33.37
N GLN A 216 -11.95 26.36 33.43
CA GLN A 216 -11.55 27.07 34.63
C GLN A 216 -12.43 26.62 35.80
N PRO A 217 -11.86 26.23 36.96
CA PRO A 217 -12.64 25.94 38.14
C PRO A 217 -13.33 27.24 38.56
N SER A 218 -14.67 27.20 38.60
CA SER A 218 -15.47 28.28 39.15
C SER A 218 -15.18 28.41 40.65
N CYS A 219 -14.47 29.49 41.02
CA CYS A 219 -14.42 29.91 42.41
C CYS A 219 -15.84 30.28 42.89
N LYS A 220 -16.35 29.56 43.88
CA LYS A 220 -17.37 29.97 44.81
C LYS A 220 -16.78 30.02 46.19
#